data_dd39328469f68b78abab82181b1bb8b6
#
_entry.id   dd39328469f68b78abab82181b1bb8b6
#
_cell.length_a   1.000
_cell.length_b   1.000
_cell.length_c   1.000
_cell.angle_alpha   90.00
_cell.angle_beta   90.00
_cell.angle_gamma   90.00
#
_symmetry.space_group_name_H-M   'P 1'
#
loop_
_entity.id
_entity.type
_entity.pdbx_description
1 polymer ?
#
loop_
_entity_poly.entity_id
_entity_poly.type
_entity_poly.pdbx_seq_one_letter_code
_entity_poly.pdbx_strand_id
1 'polypeptide(L)'
;MAIHEQDVAMCKRRDFLKLAACGAAVASFGGVLSACAGGSSTEGGESAAATDQVIVAMNTGSEPAAGFDPLRAWGCGEHVHEPLIQSTLITTDENLEFQNDLATDYFCSDDGLTWTFAIRDDVKFTNGDPLTASDVAFTINGVIKGEASEADLSMVREAVATDATHVELYLTKPYNMLLYTLAVLGIVPEKAYGDDYGANPIGSGRYMLEQWDKGQQVILKANPDYYGEEPKMKRVVVAFMEEDAALAAARAGQVDIVFTAAVYSDQEI
;
A
#
# COMPACT_ATOMS: atom_id res chain seq x y z
N MET A 1 -52.17 -6.05 9.33
CA MET A 1 -51.08 -5.08 9.43
C MET A 1 -49.88 -5.68 8.69
N ALA A 2 -49.71 -5.32 7.45
CA ALA A 2 -48.77 -5.93 6.50
C ALA A 2 -47.39 -5.33 6.70
N ILE A 3 -46.36 -6.16 6.89
CA ILE A 3 -44.96 -5.77 6.96
C ILE A 3 -44.42 -5.84 5.53
N HIS A 4 -43.94 -4.72 5.04
CA HIS A 4 -43.33 -4.53 3.73
C HIS A 4 -42.00 -5.29 3.67
N GLU A 5 -41.90 -6.24 2.76
CA GLU A 5 -40.63 -6.78 2.26
C GLU A 5 -39.96 -5.69 1.43
N GLN A 6 -38.79 -5.25 1.86
CA GLN A 6 -37.92 -4.42 1.04
C GLN A 6 -37.03 -5.33 0.21
N ASP A 7 -37.18 -5.26 -1.10
CA ASP A 7 -36.32 -5.87 -2.11
C ASP A 7 -34.85 -5.44 -1.92
N VAL A 8 -34.02 -6.39 -1.56
CA VAL A 8 -32.56 -6.25 -1.64
C VAL A 8 -32.18 -6.41 -3.10
N ALA A 9 -31.94 -5.30 -3.78
CA ALA A 9 -31.48 -5.27 -5.15
C ALA A 9 -30.07 -5.87 -5.23
N MET A 10 -29.95 -7.07 -5.75
CA MET A 10 -28.68 -7.74 -6.08
C MET A 10 -27.98 -6.92 -7.17
N CYS A 11 -26.86 -6.28 -6.81
CA CYS A 11 -26.00 -5.52 -7.72
C CYS A 11 -25.37 -6.48 -8.75
N LYS A 12 -25.69 -6.32 -10.03
CA LYS A 12 -25.16 -7.18 -11.09
C LYS A 12 -23.80 -6.66 -11.57
N ARG A 13 -22.91 -7.59 -11.95
CA ARG A 13 -21.54 -7.37 -12.47
C ARG A 13 -21.40 -6.15 -13.42
N ARG A 14 -22.45 -5.83 -14.18
CA ARG A 14 -22.50 -4.66 -15.08
C ARG A 14 -22.58 -3.31 -14.36
N ASP A 15 -23.06 -3.26 -13.13
CA ASP A 15 -23.29 -2.01 -12.43
C ASP A 15 -22.05 -1.61 -11.62
N PHE A 16 -21.28 -2.58 -11.14
CA PHE A 16 -19.98 -2.37 -10.50
C PHE A 16 -18.92 -1.83 -11.51
N LEU A 17 -18.91 -2.37 -12.73
CA LEU A 17 -18.04 -1.90 -13.81
C LEU A 17 -18.42 -0.52 -14.36
N LYS A 18 -19.67 -0.08 -14.18
CA LYS A 18 -20.11 1.26 -14.61
C LYS A 18 -19.66 2.38 -13.66
N LEU A 19 -19.46 2.09 -12.36
CA LEU A 19 -18.90 3.06 -11.44
C LEU A 19 -17.40 3.34 -11.69
N ALA A 20 -16.66 2.36 -12.20
CA ALA A 20 -15.24 2.52 -12.55
C ALA A 20 -14.99 3.27 -13.87
N ALA A 21 -16.05 3.51 -14.69
CA ALA A 21 -15.92 4.06 -16.05
C ALA A 21 -16.32 5.53 -16.21
N CYS A 22 -16.63 6.27 -15.14
CA CYS A 22 -17.04 7.68 -15.21
C CYS A 22 -15.91 8.70 -15.17
N GLY A 23 -14.77 8.41 -15.76
CA GLY A 23 -13.63 9.32 -15.79
C GLY A 23 -12.87 9.41 -17.11
N ALA A 24 -13.50 9.38 -18.27
CA ALA A 24 -12.88 9.88 -19.51
C ALA A 24 -13.89 9.89 -20.65
N ALA A 25 -14.49 11.03 -20.94
CA ALA A 25 -15.19 11.28 -22.20
C ALA A 25 -14.83 12.66 -22.74
N VAL A 26 -13.92 12.73 -23.70
CA VAL A 26 -13.90 13.80 -24.71
C VAL A 26 -13.60 13.19 -26.08
N ALA A 27 -14.64 13.23 -26.87
CA ALA A 27 -14.78 13.38 -28.32
C ALA A 27 -13.65 13.04 -29.31
N SER A 28 -13.95 12.23 -30.29
CA SER A 28 -13.88 12.68 -31.69
C SER A 28 -14.69 11.77 -32.64
N PHE A 29 -15.39 12.46 -33.52
CA PHE A 29 -16.23 12.06 -34.63
C PHE A 29 -15.45 11.36 -35.76
N GLY A 30 -16.10 10.43 -36.46
CA GLY A 30 -15.66 10.09 -37.79
C GLY A 30 -15.98 8.64 -38.20
N GLY A 31 -17.07 8.50 -38.94
CA GLY A 31 -17.72 7.33 -39.44
C GLY A 31 -16.92 6.41 -40.38
N VAL A 32 -17.47 5.29 -40.65
CA VAL A 32 -17.97 4.75 -41.95
C VAL A 32 -18.43 3.31 -41.71
N LEU A 33 -19.69 3.06 -42.09
CA LEU A 33 -20.28 1.73 -42.26
C LEU A 33 -19.59 0.95 -43.39
N SER A 34 -19.32 -0.33 -43.18
CA SER A 34 -19.38 -1.30 -44.25
C SER A 34 -19.73 -2.67 -43.68
N ALA A 35 -20.88 -3.16 -44.13
CA ALA A 35 -21.33 -4.53 -43.93
C ALA A 35 -20.59 -5.46 -44.91
N CYS A 36 -20.28 -6.70 -44.50
CA CYS A 36 -20.55 -7.90 -45.28
C CYS A 36 -20.34 -9.18 -44.46
N ALA A 37 -21.26 -10.08 -44.69
CA ALA A 37 -21.42 -11.38 -44.08
C ALA A 37 -20.31 -12.39 -44.45
N GLY A 38 -20.10 -13.39 -43.59
CA GLY A 38 -19.35 -14.60 -43.90
C GLY A 38 -19.00 -15.37 -42.63
N GLY A 39 -19.76 -16.42 -42.33
CA GLY A 39 -19.55 -17.27 -41.16
C GLY A 39 -18.26 -18.06 -41.22
N SER A 40 -17.68 -18.29 -40.06
CA SER A 40 -16.92 -19.51 -39.74
C SER A 40 -16.77 -19.57 -38.21
N SER A 41 -17.34 -20.60 -37.63
CA SER A 41 -17.17 -20.97 -36.24
C SER A 41 -15.72 -21.38 -36.02
N THR A 42 -14.99 -20.61 -35.23
CA THR A 42 -13.76 -21.04 -34.62
C THR A 42 -13.92 -20.80 -33.11
N GLU A 43 -13.98 -21.88 -32.35
CA GLU A 43 -13.80 -21.89 -30.93
C GLU A 43 -12.39 -21.37 -30.64
N GLY A 44 -12.29 -20.08 -30.45
CA GLY A 44 -11.10 -19.43 -29.91
C GLY A 44 -11.31 -19.26 -28.43
N GLY A 45 -10.62 -20.06 -27.62
CA GLY A 45 -10.50 -19.78 -26.21
C GLY A 45 -10.00 -18.35 -26.07
N GLU A 46 -10.79 -17.49 -25.44
CA GLU A 46 -10.35 -16.19 -24.95
C GLU A 46 -9.26 -16.48 -23.91
N SER A 47 -8.00 -16.41 -24.36
CA SER A 47 -6.89 -16.21 -23.46
C SER A 47 -7.22 -14.93 -22.71
N ALA A 48 -7.62 -15.04 -21.45
CA ALA A 48 -7.74 -13.90 -20.56
C ALA A 48 -6.40 -13.15 -20.67
N ALA A 49 -6.42 -11.99 -21.29
CA ALA A 49 -5.27 -11.09 -21.25
C ALA A 49 -4.91 -10.94 -19.78
N ALA A 50 -3.66 -11.26 -19.42
CA ALA A 50 -3.16 -11.06 -18.09
C ALA A 50 -3.42 -9.59 -17.76
N THR A 51 -4.38 -9.34 -16.88
CA THR A 51 -4.69 -7.98 -16.45
C THR A 51 -3.56 -7.58 -15.51
N ASP A 52 -2.89 -6.46 -15.80
CA ASP A 52 -1.85 -5.88 -14.93
C ASP A 52 -2.44 -5.36 -13.60
N GLN A 53 -3.55 -5.94 -13.17
CA GLN A 53 -4.32 -5.55 -12.00
C GLN A 53 -4.60 -6.77 -11.12
N VAL A 54 -4.49 -6.56 -9.81
CA VAL A 54 -4.96 -7.51 -8.78
C VAL A 54 -6.03 -6.85 -7.91
N ILE A 55 -7.07 -7.61 -7.57
CA ILE A 55 -8.16 -7.17 -6.70
C ILE A 55 -8.07 -7.98 -5.39
N VAL A 56 -7.88 -7.27 -4.29
CA VAL A 56 -7.73 -7.83 -2.95
C VAL A 56 -8.96 -7.45 -2.13
N ALA A 57 -9.67 -8.43 -1.58
CA ALA A 57 -10.75 -8.19 -0.63
C ALA A 57 -10.23 -8.25 0.80
N MET A 58 -10.52 -7.20 1.57
CA MET A 58 -10.22 -7.10 3.00
C MET A 58 -11.49 -6.76 3.78
N ASN A 59 -11.50 -7.08 5.07
CA ASN A 59 -12.61 -6.72 5.95
C ASN A 59 -12.78 -5.18 6.01
N THR A 60 -14.00 -4.71 6.20
CA THR A 60 -14.33 -3.28 6.34
C THR A 60 -13.56 -2.61 7.47
N GLY A 61 -13.24 -3.33 8.55
CA GLY A 61 -12.40 -2.85 9.65
C GLY A 61 -10.92 -2.67 9.29
N SER A 62 -10.47 -3.17 8.14
CA SER A 62 -9.09 -3.00 7.66
C SER A 62 -8.86 -1.69 6.92
N GLU A 63 -9.89 -0.86 6.72
CA GLU A 63 -9.70 0.47 6.15
C GLU A 63 -8.86 1.34 7.10
N PRO A 64 -7.79 2.01 6.63
CA PRO A 64 -6.92 2.79 7.50
C PRO A 64 -7.63 4.02 8.05
N ALA A 65 -7.90 4.03 9.37
CA ALA A 65 -8.66 5.08 10.05
C ALA A 65 -7.98 6.46 9.97
N ALA A 66 -6.65 6.51 10.06
CA ALA A 66 -5.83 7.72 9.94
C ALA A 66 -5.29 7.95 8.53
N GLY A 67 -5.73 7.15 7.55
CA GLY A 67 -5.18 7.16 6.20
C GLY A 67 -3.79 6.52 6.15
N PHE A 68 -3.01 6.92 5.15
CA PHE A 68 -1.69 6.35 4.85
C PHE A 68 -0.56 7.13 5.53
N ASP A 69 -0.75 7.52 6.80
CA ASP A 69 0.20 8.32 7.57
C ASP A 69 0.95 7.46 8.60
N PRO A 70 2.22 7.10 8.36
CA PRO A 70 3.00 6.25 9.26
C PRO A 70 3.27 6.88 10.63
N LEU A 71 3.14 8.21 10.75
CA LEU A 71 3.34 8.91 12.02
C LEU A 71 2.12 8.85 12.93
N ARG A 72 0.93 8.53 12.38
CA ARG A 72 -0.34 8.52 13.11
C ARG A 72 -0.93 7.13 13.26
N ALA A 73 -0.74 6.29 12.27
CA ALA A 73 -1.27 4.93 12.26
C ALA A 73 -0.39 4.01 11.42
N TRP A 74 -0.60 2.74 11.62
CA TRP A 74 0.19 1.66 11.06
C TRP A 74 -0.49 1.00 9.84
N GLY A 75 -0.86 1.74 8.83
CA GLY A 75 -1.41 1.13 7.61
C GLY A 75 -2.80 0.53 7.75
N CYS A 76 -3.06 -0.63 7.14
CA CYS A 76 -4.38 -1.24 7.06
C CYS A 76 -4.72 -2.12 8.26
N GLY A 77 -5.60 -1.66 9.16
CA GLY A 77 -6.20 -2.49 10.19
C GLY A 77 -5.22 -3.12 11.17
N GLU A 78 -5.51 -4.33 11.61
CA GLU A 78 -4.77 -5.06 12.65
C GLU A 78 -3.53 -5.81 12.13
N HIS A 79 -3.16 -5.66 10.86
CA HIS A 79 -2.08 -6.41 10.24
C HIS A 79 -0.84 -5.55 10.02
N VAL A 80 0.28 -6.04 10.53
CA VAL A 80 1.62 -5.49 10.26
C VAL A 80 2.07 -5.99 8.90
N HIS A 81 2.38 -5.08 8.00
CA HIS A 81 2.93 -5.42 6.68
C HIS A 81 3.82 -4.29 6.15
N GLU A 82 4.68 -4.66 5.23
CA GLU A 82 5.52 -3.72 4.51
C GLU A 82 4.64 -2.66 3.81
N PRO A 83 4.92 -1.37 4.01
CA PRO A 83 4.18 -0.32 3.33
C PRO A 83 4.40 -0.37 1.82
N LEU A 84 3.32 -0.16 1.06
CA LEU A 84 3.39 -0.14 -0.41
C LEU A 84 3.67 1.26 -0.97
N ILE A 85 3.26 2.31 -0.24
CA ILE A 85 3.35 3.70 -0.69
C ILE A 85 4.68 4.33 -0.26
N GLN A 86 5.12 4.06 0.96
CA GLN A 86 6.41 4.53 1.48
C GLN A 86 7.45 3.41 1.36
N SER A 87 8.72 3.77 1.29
CA SER A 87 9.84 2.86 1.50
C SER A 87 10.27 2.86 2.96
N THR A 88 10.94 1.80 3.39
CA THR A 88 11.45 1.61 4.75
C THR A 88 12.98 1.66 4.76
N LEU A 89 13.62 1.79 5.92
CA LEU A 89 15.08 1.72 6.00
C LEU A 89 15.61 0.34 5.61
N ILE A 90 14.95 -0.67 6.12
CA ILE A 90 15.23 -2.09 5.86
C ILE A 90 13.92 -2.81 5.60
N THR A 91 13.97 -4.00 5.05
CA THR A 91 12.82 -4.89 4.88
C THR A 91 13.16 -6.29 5.37
N THR A 92 12.27 -7.26 5.21
CA THR A 92 12.52 -8.67 5.48
C THR A 92 12.24 -9.50 4.24
N ASP A 93 12.99 -10.58 4.06
CA ASP A 93 12.70 -11.56 3.03
C ASP A 93 11.65 -12.60 3.48
N GLU A 94 11.39 -13.60 2.66
CA GLU A 94 10.45 -14.70 2.93
C GLU A 94 10.81 -15.56 4.15
N ASN A 95 12.09 -15.49 4.60
CA ASN A 95 12.58 -16.19 5.78
C ASN A 95 12.61 -15.28 7.02
N LEU A 96 12.09 -14.04 6.91
CA LEU A 96 12.14 -12.99 7.91
C LEU A 96 13.58 -12.51 8.24
N GLU A 97 14.53 -12.71 7.32
CA GLU A 97 15.86 -12.17 7.44
C GLU A 97 15.88 -10.71 6.94
N PHE A 98 16.59 -9.84 7.68
CA PHE A 98 16.66 -8.43 7.33
C PHE A 98 17.41 -8.20 6.02
N GLN A 99 16.83 -7.38 5.17
CA GLN A 99 17.38 -6.95 3.90
C GLN A 99 17.48 -5.43 3.88
N ASN A 100 18.47 -4.89 3.18
CA ASN A 100 18.57 -3.46 2.93
C ASN A 100 17.46 -3.01 1.97
N ASP A 101 16.89 -1.82 2.23
CA ASP A 101 15.96 -1.13 1.32
C ASP A 101 16.48 0.29 1.06
N LEU A 102 16.04 1.32 1.82
CA LEU A 102 16.67 2.64 1.76
C LEU A 102 18.08 2.63 2.34
N ALA A 103 18.32 1.85 3.39
CA ALA A 103 19.66 1.67 3.92
C ALA A 103 20.52 0.84 2.95
N THR A 104 21.75 1.29 2.71
CA THR A 104 22.78 0.54 2.01
C THR A 104 23.68 -0.24 2.96
N ASP A 105 23.80 0.26 4.20
CA ASP A 105 24.54 -0.38 5.29
C ASP A 105 24.03 0.15 6.64
N TYR A 106 24.21 -0.63 7.70
CA TYR A 106 23.93 -0.20 9.05
C TYR A 106 24.78 -0.95 10.09
N PHE A 107 25.08 -0.29 11.19
CA PHE A 107 25.79 -0.90 12.31
C PHE A 107 25.30 -0.35 13.64
N CYS A 108 25.50 -1.15 14.69
CA CYS A 108 25.22 -0.78 16.06
C CYS A 108 26.56 -0.63 16.83
N SER A 109 26.66 0.40 17.66
CA SER A 109 27.78 0.56 18.57
C SER A 109 27.90 -0.60 19.57
N ASP A 110 29.11 -0.84 20.10
CA ASP A 110 29.39 -1.95 21.02
C ASP A 110 28.52 -1.93 22.29
N ASP A 111 28.10 -0.75 22.73
CA ASP A 111 27.20 -0.58 23.87
C ASP A 111 25.73 -0.73 23.54
N GLY A 112 25.39 -0.90 22.26
CA GLY A 112 24.03 -1.06 21.78
C GLY A 112 23.17 0.21 21.83
N LEU A 113 23.78 1.39 22.01
CA LEU A 113 23.06 2.65 22.24
C LEU A 113 23.02 3.57 21.02
N THR A 114 23.81 3.31 19.99
CA THR A 114 23.83 4.10 18.77
C THR A 114 23.73 3.18 17.55
N TRP A 115 22.72 3.42 16.72
CA TRP A 115 22.63 2.79 15.42
C TRP A 115 22.89 3.83 14.33
N THR A 116 23.78 3.50 13.41
CA THR A 116 24.09 4.35 12.25
C THR A 116 23.63 3.65 10.99
N PHE A 117 22.90 4.37 10.14
CA PHE A 117 22.44 3.91 8.83
C PHE A 117 23.04 4.78 7.74
N ALA A 118 23.64 4.16 6.74
CA ALA A 118 23.96 4.81 5.47
C ALA A 118 22.80 4.56 4.52
N ILE A 119 22.27 5.59 3.88
CA ILE A 119 21.13 5.48 2.97
C ILE A 119 21.51 5.81 1.53
N ARG A 120 20.70 5.35 0.61
CA ARG A 120 20.81 5.64 -0.84
C ARG A 120 20.67 7.13 -1.10
N ASP A 121 21.28 7.60 -2.19
CA ASP A 121 21.23 8.99 -2.67
C ASP A 121 20.48 9.14 -4.02
N ASP A 122 19.98 8.01 -4.55
CA ASP A 122 19.30 7.95 -5.85
C ASP A 122 17.76 7.84 -5.75
N VAL A 123 17.19 7.88 -4.54
CA VAL A 123 15.77 7.74 -4.30
C VAL A 123 15.05 9.09 -4.34
N LYS A 124 13.86 9.11 -4.97
CA LYS A 124 12.96 10.25 -4.98
C LYS A 124 11.59 9.89 -4.45
N PHE A 125 10.96 10.86 -3.82
CA PHE A 125 9.53 10.80 -3.55
C PHE A 125 8.70 11.00 -4.83
N THR A 126 7.44 10.60 -4.80
CA THR A 126 6.50 10.72 -5.93
C THR A 126 6.20 12.15 -6.37
N ASN A 127 6.57 13.16 -5.57
CA ASN A 127 6.53 14.58 -5.94
C ASN A 127 7.82 15.05 -6.65
N GLY A 128 8.82 14.18 -6.81
CA GLY A 128 10.10 14.46 -7.45
C GLY A 128 11.21 14.96 -6.52
N ASP A 129 10.93 15.24 -5.25
CA ASP A 129 11.95 15.64 -4.27
C ASP A 129 12.87 14.47 -3.93
N PRO A 130 14.19 14.70 -3.72
CA PRO A 130 15.10 13.66 -3.28
C PRO A 130 14.79 13.25 -1.83
N LEU A 131 14.84 11.94 -1.57
CA LEU A 131 14.80 11.40 -0.20
C LEU A 131 16.19 11.51 0.41
N THR A 132 16.27 12.00 1.64
CA THR A 132 17.53 12.23 2.35
C THR A 132 17.46 11.70 3.79
N ALA A 133 18.60 11.63 4.46
CA ALA A 133 18.66 11.28 5.88
C ALA A 133 17.85 12.23 6.79
N SER A 134 17.59 13.48 6.35
CA SER A 134 16.71 14.42 7.05
C SER A 134 15.27 13.90 7.12
N ASP A 135 14.77 13.31 6.03
CA ASP A 135 13.41 12.75 5.99
C ASP A 135 13.29 11.53 6.92
N VAL A 136 14.34 10.72 6.98
CA VAL A 136 14.43 9.59 7.93
C VAL A 136 14.41 10.08 9.38
N ALA A 137 15.26 11.06 9.71
CA ALA A 137 15.32 11.63 11.05
C ALA A 137 13.99 12.32 11.42
N PHE A 138 13.38 13.06 10.49
CA PHE A 138 12.07 13.67 10.67
C PHE A 138 10.99 12.62 11.00
N THR A 139 10.92 11.54 10.21
CA THR A 139 9.94 10.47 10.39
C THR A 139 10.09 9.83 11.77
N ILE A 140 11.29 9.39 12.13
CA ILE A 140 11.56 8.72 13.41
C ILE A 140 11.24 9.65 14.58
N ASN A 141 11.70 10.90 14.54
CA ASN A 141 11.41 11.89 15.58
C ASN A 141 9.93 12.25 15.64
N GLY A 142 9.21 12.21 14.52
CA GLY A 142 7.76 12.38 14.46
C GLY A 142 7.03 11.28 15.22
N VAL A 143 7.41 10.03 15.02
CA VAL A 143 6.87 8.88 15.76
C VAL A 143 7.16 8.98 17.25
N ILE A 144 8.41 9.30 17.64
CA ILE A 144 8.80 9.45 19.06
C ILE A 144 7.96 10.52 19.77
N LYS A 145 7.61 11.61 19.09
CA LYS A 145 6.83 12.72 19.65
C LYS A 145 5.32 12.50 19.56
N GLY A 146 4.88 11.61 18.68
CA GLY A 146 3.47 11.33 18.43
C GLY A 146 2.87 10.41 19.50
N GLU A 147 1.61 10.66 19.89
CA GLU A 147 0.91 9.82 20.86
C GLU A 147 0.16 8.65 20.21
N ALA A 148 0.07 8.63 18.87
CA ALA A 148 -0.85 7.76 18.13
C ALA A 148 -0.15 6.76 17.18
N SER A 149 1.17 6.72 17.12
CA SER A 149 1.88 5.75 16.28
C SER A 149 1.97 4.40 16.97
N GLU A 150 1.64 3.34 16.24
CA GLU A 150 1.78 1.95 16.70
C GLU A 150 3.21 1.42 16.56
N ALA A 151 4.10 2.17 15.92
CA ALA A 151 5.51 1.84 15.82
C ALA A 151 6.20 2.08 17.17
N ASP A 152 6.65 1.00 17.84
CA ASP A 152 7.34 1.12 19.13
C ASP A 152 8.77 1.62 18.96
N LEU A 153 8.97 2.92 19.12
CA LEU A 153 10.25 3.59 19.19
C LEU A 153 10.52 4.17 20.59
N SER A 154 9.87 3.67 21.64
CA SER A 154 9.98 4.15 23.02
C SER A 154 11.41 4.10 23.59
N MET A 155 12.26 3.24 23.01
CA MET A 155 13.67 3.14 23.40
C MET A 155 14.56 4.10 22.62
N VAL A 156 14.09 4.69 21.53
CA VAL A 156 14.83 5.68 20.73
C VAL A 156 14.61 7.06 21.37
N ARG A 157 15.71 7.71 21.73
CA ARG A 157 15.70 9.08 22.29
C ARG A 157 15.53 10.11 21.19
N GLU A 158 16.28 9.95 20.12
CA GLU A 158 16.28 10.86 18.97
C GLU A 158 16.93 10.20 17.74
N ALA A 159 16.60 10.70 16.56
CA ALA A 159 17.29 10.43 15.31
C ALA A 159 17.91 11.73 14.77
N VAL A 160 19.14 11.67 14.29
CA VAL A 160 19.90 12.84 13.80
C VAL A 160 20.48 12.51 12.42
N ALA A 161 20.14 13.30 11.40
CA ALA A 161 20.83 13.27 10.12
C ALA A 161 22.20 13.95 10.28
N THR A 162 23.28 13.20 10.10
CA THR A 162 24.64 13.73 10.23
C THR A 162 25.13 14.36 8.93
N ASP A 163 24.58 13.89 7.80
CA ASP A 163 24.71 14.47 6.46
C ASP A 163 23.52 14.06 5.59
N ALA A 164 23.60 14.22 4.28
CA ALA A 164 22.49 13.90 3.36
C ALA A 164 22.16 12.40 3.29
N THR A 165 23.12 11.53 3.60
CA THR A 165 23.06 10.08 3.42
C THR A 165 23.29 9.27 4.69
N HIS A 166 23.53 9.92 5.82
CA HIS A 166 23.75 9.23 7.09
C HIS A 166 22.80 9.71 8.17
N VAL A 167 22.21 8.78 8.91
CA VAL A 167 21.35 9.04 10.06
C VAL A 167 21.81 8.19 11.24
N GLU A 168 21.85 8.79 12.41
CA GLU A 168 22.15 8.14 13.69
C GLU A 168 20.91 8.13 14.58
N LEU A 169 20.63 6.96 15.15
CA LEU A 169 19.56 6.75 16.13
C LEU A 169 20.21 6.53 17.50
N TYR A 170 19.88 7.40 18.44
CA TYR A 170 20.37 7.31 19.81
C TYR A 170 19.31 6.67 20.70
N LEU A 171 19.68 5.59 21.38
CA LEU A 171 18.80 4.83 22.25
C LEU A 171 19.05 5.15 23.73
N THR A 172 18.01 4.99 24.53
CA THR A 172 18.08 5.08 26.00
C THR A 172 18.61 3.80 26.64
N LYS A 173 18.39 2.67 25.96
CA LYS A 173 18.92 1.34 26.30
C LYS A 173 18.94 0.46 25.06
N PRO A 174 19.75 -0.63 25.02
CA PRO A 174 19.75 -1.55 23.90
C PRO A 174 18.35 -2.11 23.60
N TYR A 175 17.98 -2.17 22.33
CA TYR A 175 16.64 -2.57 21.89
C TYR A 175 16.69 -3.52 20.68
N ASN A 176 16.47 -4.81 20.93
CA ASN A 176 16.61 -5.85 19.90
C ASN A 176 15.49 -5.83 18.84
N MET A 177 14.36 -5.19 19.13
CA MET A 177 13.23 -5.12 18.18
C MET A 177 13.31 -3.92 17.24
N LEU A 178 14.32 -3.05 17.38
CA LEU A 178 14.43 -1.84 16.57
C LEU A 178 14.34 -2.11 15.06
N LEU A 179 15.09 -3.09 14.58
CA LEU A 179 15.13 -3.40 13.16
C LEU A 179 13.75 -3.88 12.65
N TYR A 180 13.00 -4.66 13.43
CA TYR A 180 11.64 -5.06 13.05
C TYR A 180 10.70 -3.86 12.94
N THR A 181 10.80 -2.90 13.87
CA THR A 181 10.03 -1.65 13.79
C THR A 181 10.41 -0.84 12.55
N LEU A 182 11.71 -0.73 12.24
CA LEU A 182 12.20 0.01 11.08
C LEU A 182 11.87 -0.68 9.74
N ALA A 183 11.67 -2.00 9.74
CA ALA A 183 11.29 -2.76 8.54
C ALA A 183 9.84 -2.49 8.07
N VAL A 184 9.03 -1.88 8.93
CA VAL A 184 7.62 -1.59 8.61
C VAL A 184 7.28 -0.10 8.74
N LEU A 185 8.20 0.74 9.23
CA LEU A 185 8.02 2.18 9.34
C LEU A 185 8.35 2.85 8.01
N GLY A 186 7.32 3.30 7.31
CA GLY A 186 7.44 4.04 6.06
C GLY A 186 8.02 5.45 6.28
N ILE A 187 8.96 5.85 5.44
CA ILE A 187 9.61 7.17 5.51
C ILE A 187 8.76 8.20 4.75
N VAL A 188 8.52 9.35 5.39
CA VAL A 188 7.72 10.46 4.85
C VAL A 188 8.60 11.67 4.52
N PRO A 189 8.24 12.50 3.53
CA PRO A 189 8.99 13.69 3.15
C PRO A 189 8.81 14.81 4.20
N GLU A 190 9.86 15.22 4.88
CA GLU A 190 9.84 16.32 5.87
C GLU A 190 9.19 17.59 5.32
N LYS A 191 9.58 18.01 4.10
CA LYS A 191 9.14 19.28 3.51
C LYS A 191 7.71 19.26 3.02
N ALA A 192 7.18 18.09 2.67
CA ALA A 192 5.84 17.94 2.11
C ALA A 192 4.87 17.25 3.08
N TYR A 193 5.31 16.96 4.30
CA TYR A 193 4.45 16.40 5.33
C TYR A 193 3.52 17.49 5.90
N GLY A 194 2.24 17.17 6.03
CA GLY A 194 1.19 18.07 6.52
C GLY A 194 -0.02 17.32 7.06
N ASP A 195 -1.03 18.08 7.53
CA ASP A 195 -2.22 17.52 8.19
C ASP A 195 -3.06 16.61 7.28
N ASP A 196 -2.97 16.77 5.98
CA ASP A 196 -3.68 16.00 4.96
C ASP A 196 -2.86 14.83 4.40
N TYR A 197 -1.64 14.60 4.91
CA TYR A 197 -0.75 13.56 4.42
C TYR A 197 -1.41 12.18 4.35
N GLY A 198 -2.19 11.81 5.38
CA GLY A 198 -2.89 10.53 5.41
C GLY A 198 -3.88 10.31 4.26
N ALA A 199 -4.47 11.39 3.73
CA ALA A 199 -5.39 11.33 2.60
C ALA A 199 -4.66 11.50 1.25
N ASN A 200 -3.52 12.18 1.22
CA ASN A 200 -2.72 12.49 0.04
C ASN A 200 -1.25 12.11 0.26
N PRO A 201 -0.94 10.83 0.44
CA PRO A 201 0.40 10.39 0.79
C PRO A 201 1.39 10.64 -0.36
N ILE A 202 2.56 11.14 -0.01
CA ILE A 202 3.73 11.27 -0.88
C ILE A 202 4.77 10.27 -0.38
N GLY A 203 5.01 9.24 -1.15
CA GLY A 203 5.92 8.17 -0.78
C GLY A 203 7.03 7.95 -1.80
N SER A 204 7.89 7.00 -1.52
CA SER A 204 8.96 6.53 -2.41
C SER A 204 8.84 5.04 -2.73
N GLY A 205 7.75 4.40 -2.27
CA GLY A 205 7.52 2.97 -2.40
C GLY A 205 7.11 2.52 -3.79
N ARG A 206 6.80 1.22 -3.89
CA ARG A 206 6.46 0.53 -5.15
C ARG A 206 5.18 1.03 -5.80
N TYR A 207 4.26 1.59 -5.00
CA TYR A 207 2.96 2.05 -5.45
C TYR A 207 2.67 3.48 -4.98
N MET A 208 1.73 4.12 -5.65
CA MET A 208 1.18 5.43 -5.33
C MET A 208 -0.32 5.30 -5.12
N LEU A 209 -0.90 6.10 -4.23
CA LEU A 209 -2.35 6.22 -4.13
C LEU A 209 -2.90 6.84 -5.42
N GLU A 210 -3.82 6.13 -6.09
CA GLU A 210 -4.56 6.64 -7.24
C GLU A 210 -5.91 7.19 -6.83
N GLN A 211 -6.63 6.44 -5.96
CA GLN A 211 -7.98 6.79 -5.53
C GLN A 211 -8.28 6.14 -4.18
N TRP A 212 -9.01 6.84 -3.35
CA TRP A 212 -9.58 6.29 -2.13
C TRP A 212 -11.06 6.63 -2.01
N ASP A 213 -11.91 5.65 -2.18
CA ASP A 213 -13.35 5.73 -1.94
C ASP A 213 -13.63 5.20 -0.55
N LYS A 214 -13.74 6.10 0.43
CA LYS A 214 -13.88 5.73 1.85
C LYS A 214 -15.06 4.79 2.08
N GLY A 215 -14.80 3.73 2.84
CA GLY A 215 -15.77 2.66 3.11
C GLY A 215 -15.99 1.69 1.95
N GLN A 216 -15.26 1.82 0.83
CA GLN A 216 -15.45 0.98 -0.35
C GLN A 216 -14.14 0.37 -0.85
N GLN A 217 -13.17 1.20 -1.24
CA GLN A 217 -11.93 0.70 -1.85
C GLN A 217 -10.79 1.72 -1.80
N VAL A 218 -9.59 1.19 -1.87
CA VAL A 218 -8.35 1.92 -2.17
C VAL A 218 -7.81 1.40 -3.49
N ILE A 219 -7.38 2.29 -4.36
CA ILE A 219 -6.76 1.96 -5.63
C ILE A 219 -5.34 2.51 -5.62
N LEU A 220 -4.39 1.62 -5.81
CA LEU A 220 -2.98 1.94 -5.94
C LEU A 220 -2.52 1.69 -7.38
N LYS A 221 -1.64 2.52 -7.89
CA LYS A 221 -0.94 2.34 -9.17
C LYS A 221 0.56 2.20 -8.94
N ALA A 222 1.23 1.44 -9.79
CA ALA A 222 2.68 1.30 -9.75
C ALA A 222 3.36 2.68 -9.84
N ASN A 223 4.38 2.88 -9.02
CA ASN A 223 5.22 4.07 -9.06
C ASN A 223 6.23 3.93 -10.21
N PRO A 224 6.17 4.78 -11.26
CA PRO A 224 7.06 4.66 -12.41
C PRO A 224 8.52 5.04 -12.08
N ASP A 225 8.73 5.77 -10.98
CA ASP A 225 10.05 6.23 -10.53
C ASP A 225 10.57 5.40 -9.35
N TYR A 226 9.99 4.21 -9.11
CA TYR A 226 10.46 3.33 -8.05
C TYR A 226 11.90 2.87 -8.34
N TYR A 227 12.77 3.00 -7.36
CA TYR A 227 14.22 2.70 -7.47
C TYR A 227 14.56 1.20 -7.47
N GLY A 228 13.63 0.33 -7.10
CA GLY A 228 13.80 -1.12 -7.05
C GLY A 228 13.24 -1.83 -8.28
N GLU A 229 12.92 -3.12 -8.13
CA GLU A 229 12.29 -3.90 -9.18
C GLU A 229 10.88 -3.41 -9.49
N GLU A 230 10.59 -3.19 -10.76
CA GLU A 230 9.28 -2.71 -11.22
C GLU A 230 8.16 -3.67 -10.79
N PRO A 231 7.08 -3.20 -10.15
CA PRO A 231 5.97 -4.05 -9.75
C PRO A 231 5.34 -4.78 -10.94
N LYS A 232 5.14 -6.09 -10.81
CA LYS A 232 4.50 -6.92 -11.84
C LYS A 232 3.04 -6.51 -12.06
N MET A 233 2.32 -6.22 -10.95
CA MET A 233 0.96 -5.67 -11.02
C MET A 233 1.05 -4.16 -11.12
N LYS A 234 0.50 -3.58 -12.18
CA LYS A 234 0.52 -2.13 -12.38
C LYS A 234 -0.55 -1.43 -11.56
N ARG A 235 -1.57 -2.16 -11.15
CA ARG A 235 -2.68 -1.64 -10.36
C ARG A 235 -3.10 -2.64 -9.29
N VAL A 236 -3.32 -2.15 -8.08
CA VAL A 236 -3.84 -2.92 -6.95
C VAL A 236 -5.13 -2.26 -6.48
N VAL A 237 -6.21 -3.01 -6.43
CA VAL A 237 -7.49 -2.56 -5.88
C VAL A 237 -7.71 -3.31 -4.56
N VAL A 238 -7.77 -2.58 -3.45
CA VAL A 238 -8.15 -3.12 -2.14
C VAL A 238 -9.61 -2.77 -1.92
N ALA A 239 -10.48 -3.77 -2.00
CA ALA A 239 -11.92 -3.62 -1.79
C ALA A 239 -12.27 -4.00 -0.35
N PHE A 240 -12.96 -3.10 0.37
CA PHE A 240 -13.42 -3.35 1.73
C PHE A 240 -14.82 -3.96 1.71
N MET A 241 -14.95 -5.16 2.26
CA MET A 241 -16.24 -5.87 2.29
C MET A 241 -16.30 -6.88 3.44
N GLU A 242 -17.53 -7.24 3.82
CA GLU A 242 -17.73 -8.28 4.82
C GLU A 242 -17.26 -9.65 4.29
N GLU A 243 -16.78 -10.51 5.21
CA GLU A 243 -16.10 -11.77 4.89
C GLU A 243 -16.94 -12.70 4.00
N ASP A 244 -18.23 -12.86 4.29
CA ASP A 244 -19.14 -13.68 3.47
C ASP A 244 -19.25 -13.15 2.03
N ALA A 245 -19.28 -11.83 1.87
CA ALA A 245 -19.32 -11.18 0.55
C ALA A 245 -17.99 -11.37 -0.18
N ALA A 246 -16.86 -11.27 0.52
CA ALA A 246 -15.53 -11.49 -0.03
C ALA A 246 -15.36 -12.92 -0.57
N LEU A 247 -15.79 -13.92 0.21
CA LEU A 247 -15.77 -15.33 -0.22
C LEU A 247 -16.69 -15.59 -1.43
N ALA A 248 -17.89 -14.98 -1.43
CA ALA A 248 -18.78 -15.08 -2.58
C ALA A 248 -18.19 -14.43 -3.83
N ALA A 249 -17.53 -13.29 -3.69
CA ALA A 249 -16.85 -12.59 -4.78
C ALA A 249 -15.65 -13.41 -5.32
N ALA A 250 -14.89 -14.07 -4.44
CA ALA A 250 -13.80 -14.97 -4.83
C ALA A 250 -14.31 -16.15 -5.66
N ARG A 251 -15.37 -16.84 -5.20
CA ARG A 251 -16.01 -17.94 -5.95
C ARG A 251 -16.55 -17.50 -7.29
N ALA A 252 -16.96 -16.24 -7.40
CA ALA A 252 -17.43 -15.65 -8.66
C ALA A 252 -16.30 -15.14 -9.57
N GLY A 253 -15.03 -15.24 -9.15
CA GLY A 253 -13.87 -14.70 -9.86
C GLY A 253 -13.90 -13.18 -9.98
N GLN A 254 -14.44 -12.48 -8.98
CA GLN A 254 -14.52 -11.01 -8.93
C GLN A 254 -13.39 -10.39 -8.12
N VAL A 255 -12.76 -11.16 -7.23
CA VAL A 255 -11.57 -10.82 -6.49
C VAL A 255 -10.55 -11.93 -6.66
N ASP A 256 -9.26 -11.57 -6.60
CA ASP A 256 -8.14 -12.48 -6.82
C ASP A 256 -7.60 -13.02 -5.49
N ILE A 257 -7.65 -12.20 -4.43
CA ILE A 257 -7.12 -12.51 -3.10
C ILE A 257 -8.17 -12.10 -2.06
N VAL A 258 -8.37 -12.95 -1.06
CA VAL A 258 -9.23 -12.64 0.09
C VAL A 258 -8.42 -12.79 1.38
N PHE A 259 -8.42 -11.75 2.21
CA PHE A 259 -7.94 -11.83 3.59
C PHE A 259 -9.11 -12.19 4.50
N THR A 260 -8.99 -13.30 5.23
CA THR A 260 -10.02 -13.80 6.14
C THR A 260 -9.47 -13.92 7.56
N ALA A 261 -10.30 -13.66 8.56
CA ALA A 261 -9.97 -13.90 9.95
C ALA A 261 -10.13 -15.38 10.35
N ALA A 262 -10.98 -16.11 9.63
CA ALA A 262 -11.22 -17.54 9.86
C ALA A 262 -10.36 -18.41 8.93
N VAL A 263 -10.05 -19.62 9.42
CA VAL A 263 -9.38 -20.65 8.61
C VAL A 263 -10.46 -21.45 7.88
N TYR A 264 -10.44 -21.40 6.57
CA TYR A 264 -11.32 -22.16 5.70
C TYR A 264 -10.59 -23.37 5.11
N SER A 265 -11.30 -24.49 4.94
CA SER A 265 -10.77 -25.62 4.19
C SER A 265 -10.93 -25.38 2.67
N ASP A 266 -10.11 -26.06 1.85
CA ASP A 266 -10.21 -26.03 0.38
C ASP A 266 -11.60 -26.39 -0.18
N GLN A 267 -12.46 -27.01 0.65
CA GLN A 267 -13.84 -27.36 0.28
C GLN A 267 -14.85 -26.25 0.58
N GLU A 268 -14.44 -25.25 1.38
CA GLU A 268 -15.30 -24.12 1.77
C GLU A 268 -15.04 -22.89 0.89
N ILE A 269 -13.93 -22.85 0.18
CA ILE A 269 -13.56 -21.84 -0.81
C ILE A 269 -13.79 -22.40 -2.21
#